data_10211fe5f6cb7378b68f9b8fffa5de38
#
_entry.id   10211fe5f6cb7378b68f9b8fffa5de38
#
_cell.length_a   1.000
_cell.length_b   1.000
_cell.length_c   1.000
_cell.angle_alpha   90.00
_cell.angle_beta   90.00
_cell.angle_gamma   90.00
#
_symmetry.space_group_name_H-M   'P 1'
#
loop_
_entity.id
_entity.type
_entity.pdbx_description
1 polymer ?
#
loop_
_entity_poly.entity_id
_entity_poly.type
_entity_poly.pdbx_seq_one_letter_code
_entity_poly.pdbx_strand_id
1 'polypeptide(L)'
;MTDRLYFTESDEANELLVAEPMALLIGFVLDQQVSVQKAFSGPLVLKERLGTLDAATLADADLEPVFRERPAIHRFPGSMATRVHDLAVHVRDRYDGDAARVWTDAATTDELRANLAALPGFGEMKIKALGAVLAKRFGVEPAQDLVPWHPTLGDVDSAQALADYQAAKRVHKAEWSKAKAPT
;
A
#
# COMPACT_ATOMS: atom_id res chain seq x y z
N MET A 1 7.00 -7.78 16.60
CA MET A 1 6.93 -7.52 15.15
C MET A 1 5.93 -8.46 14.52
N THR A 2 5.05 -7.96 13.66
CA THR A 2 4.03 -8.80 13.01
C THR A 2 4.67 -9.69 11.93
N ASP A 3 4.12 -10.89 11.74
CA ASP A 3 4.52 -11.81 10.66
C ASP A 3 3.58 -11.74 9.45
N ARG A 4 2.42 -11.10 9.62
CA ARG A 4 1.42 -10.90 8.55
C ARG A 4 0.58 -9.65 8.81
N LEU A 5 -0.02 -9.14 7.75
CA LEU A 5 -1.13 -8.19 7.83
C LEU A 5 -2.44 -8.94 7.63
N TYR A 6 -3.57 -8.23 7.81
CA TYR A 6 -4.91 -8.82 7.68
C TYR A 6 -5.75 -8.03 6.67
N PHE A 7 -5.15 -7.70 5.53
CA PHE A 7 -5.79 -6.86 4.51
C PHE A 7 -6.49 -7.66 3.43
N THR A 8 -6.29 -8.98 3.41
CA THR A 8 -6.89 -9.88 2.42
C THR A 8 -7.43 -11.15 3.10
N GLU A 9 -8.15 -11.94 2.33
CA GLU A 9 -8.61 -13.26 2.77
C GLU A 9 -7.54 -14.36 2.57
N SER A 10 -6.42 -14.04 1.93
CA SER A 10 -5.32 -14.96 1.66
C SER A 10 -4.19 -14.78 2.68
N ASP A 11 -3.91 -15.82 3.45
CA ASP A 11 -2.78 -15.82 4.39
C ASP A 11 -1.45 -15.57 3.67
N GLU A 12 -1.25 -16.20 2.51
CA GLU A 12 -0.05 -16.01 1.70
C GLU A 12 0.13 -14.55 1.25
N ALA A 13 -0.95 -13.90 0.81
CA ALA A 13 -0.90 -12.49 0.45
C ALA A 13 -0.60 -11.61 1.66
N ASN A 14 -1.22 -11.90 2.80
CA ASN A 14 -0.99 -11.17 4.05
C ASN A 14 0.44 -11.30 4.58
N GLU A 15 1.04 -12.48 4.45
CA GLU A 15 2.44 -12.74 4.83
C GLU A 15 3.41 -12.04 3.87
N LEU A 16 3.12 -12.05 2.57
CA LEU A 16 3.95 -11.39 1.56
C LEU A 16 4.10 -9.89 1.83
N LEU A 17 3.04 -9.22 2.27
CA LEU A 17 3.06 -7.78 2.58
C LEU A 17 4.07 -7.42 3.68
N VAL A 18 4.37 -8.35 4.56
CA VAL A 18 5.37 -8.17 5.63
C VAL A 18 6.75 -8.66 5.17
N ALA A 19 6.81 -9.79 4.49
CA ALA A 19 8.06 -10.40 4.05
C ALA A 19 8.79 -9.58 2.98
N GLU A 20 8.04 -8.93 2.09
CA GLU A 20 8.61 -8.14 0.99
C GLU A 20 8.12 -6.68 1.05
N PRO A 21 8.97 -5.73 1.45
CA PRO A 21 8.62 -4.31 1.50
C PRO A 21 8.06 -3.75 0.19
N MET A 22 8.54 -4.24 -0.95
CA MET A 22 8.03 -3.83 -2.25
C MET A 22 6.55 -4.22 -2.42
N ALA A 23 6.14 -5.38 -1.90
CA ALA A 23 4.74 -5.81 -1.91
C ALA A 23 3.83 -4.84 -1.15
N LEU A 24 4.27 -4.37 0.00
CA LEU A 24 3.53 -3.39 0.79
C LEU A 24 3.33 -2.09 0.01
N LEU A 25 4.39 -1.56 -0.59
CA LEU A 25 4.31 -0.33 -1.39
C LEU A 25 3.40 -0.50 -2.61
N ILE A 26 3.50 -1.62 -3.32
CA ILE A 26 2.61 -1.94 -4.45
C ILE A 26 1.16 -1.99 -4.00
N GLY A 27 0.87 -2.64 -2.88
CA GLY A 27 -0.48 -2.70 -2.31
C GLY A 27 -1.08 -1.30 -2.09
N PHE A 28 -0.30 -0.38 -1.54
CA PHE A 28 -0.73 1.01 -1.36
C PHE A 28 -0.91 1.77 -2.68
N VAL A 29 -0.11 1.50 -3.70
CA VAL A 29 -0.32 2.05 -5.04
C VAL A 29 -1.67 1.60 -5.60
N LEU A 30 -2.00 0.32 -5.43
CA LEU A 30 -3.23 -0.27 -5.95
C LEU A 30 -4.47 0.08 -5.14
N ASP A 31 -4.31 0.60 -3.91
CA ASP A 31 -5.42 0.90 -3.00
C ASP A 31 -6.14 2.18 -3.40
N GLN A 32 -6.81 2.13 -4.54
CA GLN A 32 -7.65 3.21 -5.05
C GLN A 32 -8.77 2.67 -5.94
N GLN A 33 -9.99 3.07 -5.66
CA GLN A 33 -11.21 2.70 -6.41
C GLN A 33 -11.46 1.19 -6.52
N VAL A 34 -10.88 0.41 -5.62
CA VAL A 34 -11.12 -1.02 -5.43
C VAL A 34 -11.17 -1.29 -3.93
N SER A 35 -11.63 -2.49 -3.55
CA SER A 35 -11.60 -2.88 -2.14
C SER A 35 -10.16 -3.03 -1.63
N VAL A 36 -9.98 -2.91 -0.31
CA VAL A 36 -8.68 -3.17 0.34
C VAL A 36 -8.18 -4.58 -0.02
N GLN A 37 -9.07 -5.58 0.05
CA GLN A 37 -8.74 -6.96 -0.27
C GLN A 37 -8.23 -7.11 -1.70
N LYS A 38 -8.86 -6.47 -2.67
CA LYS A 38 -8.44 -6.51 -4.07
C LYS A 38 -7.07 -5.85 -4.25
N ALA A 39 -6.88 -4.67 -3.67
CA ALA A 39 -5.62 -3.92 -3.78
C ALA A 39 -4.44 -4.70 -3.21
N PHE A 40 -4.57 -5.20 -1.99
CA PHE A 40 -3.48 -5.86 -1.28
C PHE A 40 -3.30 -7.35 -1.64
N SER A 41 -4.21 -7.92 -2.41
CA SER A 41 -3.99 -9.21 -3.09
C SER A 41 -3.21 -9.08 -4.39
N GLY A 42 -3.15 -7.87 -4.95
CA GLY A 42 -2.46 -7.60 -6.22
C GLY A 42 -0.98 -7.97 -6.23
N PRO A 43 -0.20 -7.63 -5.20
CA PRO A 43 1.23 -7.97 -5.17
C PRO A 43 1.52 -9.48 -5.28
N LEU A 44 0.73 -10.33 -4.64
CA LEU A 44 0.89 -11.78 -4.76
C LEU A 44 0.62 -12.24 -6.19
N VAL A 45 -0.47 -11.79 -6.80
CA VAL A 45 -0.82 -12.14 -8.19
C VAL A 45 0.28 -11.67 -9.15
N LEU A 46 0.79 -10.46 -8.95
CA LEU A 46 1.89 -9.94 -9.76
C LEU A 46 3.14 -10.81 -9.62
N LYS A 47 3.50 -11.18 -8.39
CA LYS A 47 4.65 -12.06 -8.13
C LYS A 47 4.48 -13.44 -8.77
N GLU A 48 3.31 -14.03 -8.68
CA GLU A 48 3.01 -15.32 -9.30
C GLU A 48 3.17 -15.29 -10.82
N ARG A 49 2.72 -14.20 -11.46
CA ARG A 49 2.79 -14.04 -12.92
C ARG A 49 4.17 -13.67 -13.44
N LEU A 50 4.89 -12.83 -12.71
CA LEU A 50 6.20 -12.31 -13.11
C LEU A 50 7.38 -13.11 -12.54
N GLY A 51 7.16 -13.81 -11.43
CA GLY A 51 8.17 -14.60 -10.72
C GLY A 51 8.93 -13.85 -9.64
N THR A 52 8.81 -12.52 -9.57
CA THR A 52 9.52 -11.68 -8.61
C THR A 52 8.82 -10.33 -8.43
N LEU A 53 9.11 -9.65 -7.31
CA LEU A 53 8.77 -8.24 -7.10
C LEU A 53 10.03 -7.36 -7.00
N ASP A 54 11.17 -7.85 -7.49
CA ASP A 54 12.41 -7.08 -7.54
C ASP A 54 12.21 -5.78 -8.32
N ALA A 55 12.61 -4.64 -7.73
CA ALA A 55 12.36 -3.32 -8.30
C ALA A 55 13.02 -3.14 -9.69
N ALA A 56 14.24 -3.62 -9.87
CA ALA A 56 14.91 -3.51 -11.15
C ALA A 56 14.20 -4.32 -12.25
N THR A 57 13.75 -5.53 -11.90
CA THR A 57 12.98 -6.38 -12.82
C THR A 57 11.64 -5.75 -13.19
N LEU A 58 10.92 -5.22 -12.20
CA LEU A 58 9.65 -4.51 -12.44
C LEU A 58 9.82 -3.25 -13.28
N ALA A 59 10.93 -2.54 -13.10
CA ALA A 59 11.24 -1.33 -13.87
C ALA A 59 11.55 -1.63 -15.35
N ASP A 60 12.09 -2.80 -15.63
CA ASP A 60 12.47 -3.20 -16.99
C ASP A 60 11.38 -4.01 -17.72
N ALA A 61 10.38 -4.53 -16.98
CA ALA A 61 9.32 -5.35 -17.55
C ALA A 61 8.20 -4.51 -18.18
N ASP A 62 7.54 -5.05 -19.20
CA ASP A 62 6.26 -4.55 -19.69
C ASP A 62 5.15 -5.13 -18.78
N LEU A 63 4.68 -4.32 -17.83
CA LEU A 63 3.72 -4.74 -16.83
C LEU A 63 2.27 -4.75 -17.33
N GLU A 64 1.95 -4.02 -18.38
CA GLU A 64 0.56 -3.89 -18.84
C GLU A 64 -0.08 -5.25 -19.18
N PRO A 65 0.53 -6.14 -19.97
CA PRO A 65 -0.03 -7.46 -20.23
C PRO A 65 -0.21 -8.30 -18.95
N VAL A 66 0.72 -8.17 -18.00
CA VAL A 66 0.67 -8.89 -16.73
C VAL A 66 -0.52 -8.43 -15.89
N PHE A 67 -0.79 -7.12 -15.85
CA PHE A 67 -1.93 -6.55 -15.14
C PHE A 67 -3.27 -6.87 -15.81
N ARG A 68 -3.30 -6.96 -17.14
CA ARG A 68 -4.51 -7.24 -17.93
C ARG A 68 -4.88 -8.71 -17.99
N GLU A 69 -3.94 -9.63 -17.78
CA GLU A 69 -4.23 -11.06 -17.76
C GLU A 69 -5.38 -11.34 -16.79
N ARG A 70 -6.35 -12.13 -17.25
CA ARG A 70 -7.56 -12.41 -16.44
C ARG A 70 -7.32 -13.50 -15.41
N PRO A 71 -7.81 -13.30 -14.19
CA PRO A 71 -8.50 -12.11 -13.69
C PRO A 71 -7.53 -10.92 -13.54
N ALA A 72 -7.93 -9.74 -14.03
CA ALA A 72 -7.07 -8.56 -13.98
C ALA A 72 -6.68 -8.19 -12.55
N ILE A 73 -5.44 -7.74 -12.38
CA ILE A 73 -4.92 -7.36 -11.05
C ILE A 73 -5.68 -6.17 -10.48
N HIS A 74 -6.15 -5.26 -11.34
CA HIS A 74 -6.86 -4.06 -10.92
C HIS A 74 -7.97 -3.71 -11.91
N ARG A 75 -8.97 -2.95 -11.43
CA ARG A 75 -10.04 -2.39 -12.26
C ARG A 75 -9.51 -1.52 -13.41
N PHE A 76 -8.40 -0.81 -13.17
CA PHE A 76 -7.71 0.03 -14.15
C PHE A 76 -6.30 -0.51 -14.42
N PRO A 77 -6.20 -1.64 -15.13
CA PRO A 77 -4.93 -2.37 -15.22
C PRO A 77 -3.82 -1.58 -15.92
N GLY A 78 -4.11 -0.85 -16.98
CA GLY A 78 -3.10 -0.04 -17.68
C GLY A 78 -2.54 1.09 -16.82
N SER A 79 -3.42 1.85 -16.15
CA SER A 79 -2.99 2.93 -15.25
C SER A 79 -2.17 2.41 -14.08
N MET A 80 -2.59 1.29 -13.48
CA MET A 80 -1.89 0.73 -12.33
C MET A 80 -0.55 0.10 -12.73
N ALA A 81 -0.47 -0.53 -13.90
CA ALA A 81 0.80 -1.01 -14.44
C ALA A 81 1.82 0.13 -14.54
N THR A 82 1.40 1.28 -15.08
CA THR A 82 2.25 2.47 -15.17
C THR A 82 2.69 2.96 -13.79
N ARG A 83 1.78 3.03 -12.83
CA ARG A 83 2.09 3.49 -11.45
C ARG A 83 3.04 2.55 -10.73
N VAL A 84 2.87 1.25 -10.87
CA VAL A 84 3.79 0.26 -10.29
C VAL A 84 5.15 0.31 -10.96
N HIS A 85 5.20 0.50 -12.26
CA HIS A 85 6.45 0.73 -12.99
C HIS A 85 7.19 1.96 -12.45
N ASP A 86 6.51 3.09 -12.30
CA ASP A 86 7.11 4.33 -11.80
C ASP A 86 7.60 4.17 -10.35
N LEU A 87 6.85 3.47 -9.51
CA LEU A 87 7.30 3.10 -8.16
C LEU A 87 8.58 2.28 -8.20
N ALA A 88 8.64 1.27 -9.07
CA ALA A 88 9.81 0.40 -9.20
C ALA A 88 11.05 1.17 -9.67
N VAL A 89 10.89 2.05 -10.63
CA VAL A 89 11.98 2.95 -11.09
C VAL A 89 12.48 3.81 -9.94
N HIS A 90 11.58 4.42 -9.17
CA HIS A 90 11.93 5.25 -8.02
C HIS A 90 12.72 4.47 -6.96
N VAL A 91 12.26 3.28 -6.60
CA VAL A 91 12.92 2.41 -5.60
C VAL A 91 14.28 1.94 -6.12
N ARG A 92 14.36 1.53 -7.38
CA ARG A 92 15.62 1.13 -8.02
C ARG A 92 16.65 2.25 -7.96
N ASP A 93 16.27 3.45 -8.40
CA ASP A 93 17.20 4.56 -8.61
C ASP A 93 17.59 5.26 -7.29
N ARG A 94 16.67 5.36 -6.34
CA ARG A 94 16.91 6.09 -5.10
C ARG A 94 17.37 5.21 -3.94
N TYR A 95 17.00 3.94 -3.93
CA TYR A 95 17.25 3.01 -2.81
C TYR A 95 17.97 1.73 -3.24
N ASP A 96 18.61 1.73 -4.40
CA ASP A 96 19.31 0.56 -4.94
C ASP A 96 18.43 -0.71 -4.98
N GLY A 97 17.13 -0.52 -5.20
CA GLY A 97 16.16 -1.62 -5.24
C GLY A 97 15.64 -2.10 -3.90
N ASP A 98 16.13 -1.57 -2.79
CA ASP A 98 15.68 -1.94 -1.44
C ASP A 98 14.54 -1.02 -0.96
N ALA A 99 13.31 -1.48 -1.13
CA ALA A 99 12.12 -0.73 -0.76
C ALA A 99 12.02 -0.43 0.75
N ALA A 100 12.59 -1.26 1.62
CA ALA A 100 12.58 -1.01 3.06
C ALA A 100 13.32 0.29 3.42
N ARG A 101 14.30 0.68 2.63
CA ARG A 101 15.09 1.89 2.86
C ARG A 101 14.27 3.17 2.79
N VAL A 102 13.10 3.14 2.17
CA VAL A 102 12.15 4.27 2.20
C VAL A 102 11.89 4.72 3.64
N TRP A 103 11.74 3.77 4.56
CA TRP A 103 11.51 4.09 5.98
C TRP A 103 12.70 3.80 6.88
N THR A 104 13.56 2.84 6.57
CA THR A 104 14.70 2.52 7.43
C THR A 104 15.82 3.56 7.38
N ASP A 105 15.95 4.29 6.27
CA ASP A 105 16.92 5.37 6.12
C ASP A 105 16.47 6.68 6.81
N ALA A 106 15.20 6.80 7.19
CA ALA A 106 14.66 8.00 7.83
C ALA A 106 14.96 7.98 9.34
N ALA A 107 15.65 8.98 9.83
CA ALA A 107 15.93 9.14 11.27
C ALA A 107 14.84 9.95 11.98
N THR A 108 14.10 10.77 11.27
CA THR A 108 13.07 11.66 11.83
C THR A 108 11.73 11.50 11.09
N THR A 109 10.66 11.96 11.72
CA THR A 109 9.32 12.01 11.10
C THR A 109 9.31 12.86 9.84
N ASP A 110 10.00 13.99 9.83
CA ASP A 110 10.05 14.87 8.65
C ASP A 110 10.78 14.20 7.48
N GLU A 111 11.86 13.48 7.74
CA GLU A 111 12.57 12.70 6.72
C GLU A 111 11.68 11.59 6.17
N LEU A 112 11.01 10.85 7.06
CA LEU A 112 10.09 9.79 6.64
C LEU A 112 8.94 10.35 5.80
N ARG A 113 8.33 11.44 6.25
CA ARG A 113 7.27 12.12 5.49
C ARG A 113 7.76 12.52 4.10
N ALA A 114 8.95 13.09 4.00
CA ALA A 114 9.55 13.49 2.73
C ALA A 114 9.80 12.28 1.82
N ASN A 115 10.31 11.18 2.37
CA ASN A 115 10.54 9.94 1.62
C ASN A 115 9.22 9.37 1.08
N LEU A 116 8.17 9.34 1.90
CA LEU A 116 6.85 8.84 1.48
C LEU A 116 6.21 9.77 0.44
N ALA A 117 6.33 11.08 0.62
CA ALA A 117 5.80 12.06 -0.33
C ALA A 117 6.49 12.01 -1.70
N ALA A 118 7.74 11.58 -1.75
CA ALA A 118 8.50 11.42 -2.98
C ALA A 118 8.11 10.17 -3.78
N LEU A 119 7.41 9.21 -3.16
CA LEU A 119 6.92 8.03 -3.87
C LEU A 119 5.87 8.44 -4.91
N PRO A 120 5.99 7.94 -6.18
CA PRO A 120 5.03 8.28 -7.21
C PRO A 120 3.59 7.94 -6.82
N GLY A 121 2.69 8.92 -6.88
CA GLY A 121 1.28 8.74 -6.60
C GLY A 121 0.89 8.71 -5.11
N PHE A 122 1.82 9.03 -4.19
CA PHE A 122 1.54 9.08 -2.76
C PHE A 122 1.18 10.50 -2.32
N GLY A 123 -0.12 10.74 -2.15
CA GLY A 123 -0.62 11.97 -1.54
C GLY A 123 -0.78 11.84 -0.03
N GLU A 124 -1.27 12.90 0.62
CA GLU A 124 -1.37 12.99 2.09
C GLU A 124 -2.14 11.82 2.73
N MET A 125 -3.23 11.36 2.11
CA MET A 125 -4.01 10.25 2.65
C MET A 125 -3.21 8.94 2.66
N LYS A 126 -2.46 8.65 1.60
CA LYS A 126 -1.61 7.44 1.54
C LYS A 126 -0.43 7.54 2.49
N ILE A 127 0.16 8.73 2.65
CA ILE A 127 1.25 8.96 3.60
C ILE A 127 0.77 8.65 5.02
N LYS A 128 -0.41 9.13 5.41
CA LYS A 128 -0.99 8.85 6.72
C LYS A 128 -1.33 7.37 6.91
N ALA A 129 -1.93 6.75 5.90
CA ALA A 129 -2.30 5.34 5.97
C ALA A 129 -1.08 4.42 6.05
N LEU A 130 -0.10 4.61 5.18
CA LEU A 130 1.15 3.84 5.23
C LEU A 130 1.94 4.17 6.51
N GLY A 131 2.02 5.44 6.90
CA GLY A 131 2.65 5.85 8.16
C GLY A 131 2.06 5.14 9.37
N ALA A 132 0.73 5.03 9.45
CA ALA A 132 0.05 4.32 10.53
C ALA A 132 0.36 2.81 10.52
N VAL A 133 0.43 2.18 9.35
CA VAL A 133 0.83 0.77 9.22
C VAL A 133 2.28 0.58 9.67
N LEU A 134 3.18 1.42 9.21
CA LEU A 134 4.60 1.37 9.60
C LEU A 134 4.77 1.54 11.11
N ALA A 135 4.07 2.50 11.71
CA ALA A 135 4.12 2.75 13.15
C ALA A 135 3.58 1.57 13.97
N LYS A 136 2.36 1.11 13.62
CA LYS A 136 1.60 0.18 14.47
C LYS A 136 1.92 -1.28 14.18
N ARG A 137 2.22 -1.63 12.94
CA ARG A 137 2.48 -3.04 12.55
C ARG A 137 3.97 -3.35 12.43
N PHE A 138 4.77 -2.38 11.99
CA PHE A 138 6.21 -2.57 11.78
C PHE A 138 7.08 -1.94 12.87
N GLY A 139 6.51 -1.19 13.79
CA GLY A 139 7.26 -0.57 14.89
C GLY A 139 8.25 0.50 14.43
N VAL A 140 7.99 1.15 13.30
CA VAL A 140 8.85 2.23 12.78
C VAL A 140 8.65 3.49 13.62
N GLU A 141 9.64 3.84 14.41
CA GLU A 141 9.55 4.94 15.38
C GLU A 141 9.27 6.29 14.71
N PRO A 142 9.97 6.72 13.64
CA PRO A 142 9.67 7.99 12.98
C PRO A 142 8.25 8.09 12.41
N ALA A 143 7.55 6.96 12.26
CA ALA A 143 6.17 6.94 11.77
C ALA A 143 5.13 7.24 12.85
N GLN A 144 5.48 7.25 14.12
CA GLN A 144 4.52 7.43 15.22
C GLN A 144 3.76 8.76 15.11
N ASP A 145 4.43 9.83 14.77
CA ASP A 145 3.82 11.15 14.63
C ASP A 145 3.02 11.32 13.32
N LEU A 146 3.08 10.35 12.41
CA LEU A 146 2.25 10.33 11.19
C LEU A 146 0.87 9.72 11.42
N VAL A 147 0.67 9.03 12.55
CA VAL A 147 -0.58 8.33 12.85
C VAL A 147 -1.68 9.36 13.09
N PRO A 148 -2.76 9.35 12.27
CA PRO A 148 -3.86 10.30 12.48
C PRO A 148 -4.73 9.88 13.67
N TRP A 149 -5.55 10.82 14.15
CA TRP A 149 -6.46 10.57 15.26
C TRP A 149 -7.63 9.60 14.94
N HIS A 150 -7.94 9.45 13.66
CA HIS A 150 -9.03 8.55 13.21
C HIS A 150 -8.48 7.14 12.88
N PRO A 151 -9.35 6.11 12.83
CA PRO A 151 -8.94 4.76 12.46
C PRO A 151 -8.34 4.69 11.05
N THR A 152 -7.32 3.84 10.91
CA THR A 152 -6.62 3.59 9.65
C THR A 152 -6.36 2.10 9.46
N LEU A 153 -5.78 1.71 8.32
CA LEU A 153 -5.31 0.34 8.10
C LEU A 153 -4.28 -0.12 9.14
N GLY A 154 -3.58 0.80 9.81
CA GLY A 154 -2.67 0.49 10.91
C GLY A 154 -3.36 -0.16 12.11
N ASP A 155 -4.67 0.04 12.27
CA ASP A 155 -5.47 -0.54 13.35
C ASP A 155 -6.00 -1.94 13.04
N VAL A 156 -5.79 -2.41 11.81
CA VAL A 156 -6.29 -3.71 11.35
C VAL A 156 -5.30 -4.81 11.74
N ASP A 157 -5.65 -5.54 12.79
CA ASP A 157 -4.84 -6.62 13.38
C ASP A 157 -5.52 -8.00 13.30
N SER A 158 -6.67 -8.07 12.63
CA SER A 158 -7.43 -9.31 12.44
C SER A 158 -8.41 -9.16 11.26
N ALA A 159 -8.95 -10.27 10.78
CA ALA A 159 -9.99 -10.25 9.75
C ALA A 159 -11.24 -9.47 10.22
N GLN A 160 -11.61 -9.62 11.50
CA GLN A 160 -12.73 -8.87 12.07
C GLN A 160 -12.44 -7.37 12.13
N ALA A 161 -11.21 -6.99 12.49
CA ALA A 161 -10.81 -5.58 12.52
C ALA A 161 -10.87 -4.93 11.12
N LEU A 162 -10.56 -5.69 10.07
CA LEU A 162 -10.73 -5.19 8.70
C LEU A 162 -12.20 -4.93 8.36
N ALA A 163 -13.08 -5.86 8.71
CA ALA A 163 -14.52 -5.69 8.50
C ALA A 163 -15.06 -4.47 9.27
N ASP A 164 -14.65 -4.31 10.51
CA ASP A 164 -15.04 -3.17 11.36
C ASP A 164 -14.52 -1.84 10.78
N TYR A 165 -13.27 -1.81 10.34
CA TYR A 165 -12.68 -0.64 9.69
C TYR A 165 -13.44 -0.25 8.43
N GLN A 166 -13.78 -1.21 7.57
CA GLN A 166 -14.52 -0.96 6.34
C GLN A 166 -15.93 -0.48 6.62
N ALA A 167 -16.60 -1.02 7.64
CA ALA A 167 -17.92 -0.57 8.07
C ALA A 167 -17.89 0.87 8.60
N ALA A 168 -16.93 1.21 9.46
CA ALA A 168 -16.73 2.56 9.98
C ALA A 168 -16.43 3.57 8.88
N LYS A 169 -15.61 3.19 7.90
CA LYS A 169 -15.27 4.03 6.75
C LYS A 169 -16.50 4.34 5.88
N ARG A 170 -17.39 3.36 5.68
CA ARG A 170 -18.64 3.58 4.93
C ARG A 170 -19.57 4.56 5.65
N VAL A 171 -19.73 4.43 6.96
CA VAL A 171 -20.55 5.34 7.78
C VAL A 171 -19.98 6.75 7.72
N HIS A 172 -18.69 6.93 7.94
CA HIS A 172 -18.02 8.23 7.88
C HIS A 172 -18.18 8.90 6.51
N LYS A 173 -18.01 8.15 5.43
CA LYS A 173 -18.20 8.64 4.07
C LYS A 173 -19.64 9.07 3.81
N ALA A 174 -20.61 8.31 4.30
CA ALA A 174 -22.04 8.65 4.17
C ALA A 174 -22.39 9.93 4.94
N GLU A 175 -21.89 10.10 6.16
CA GLU A 175 -22.07 11.31 6.96
C GLU A 175 -21.46 12.53 6.28
N TRP A 176 -20.26 12.39 5.72
CA TRP A 176 -19.61 13.48 5.00
C TRP A 176 -20.36 13.87 3.72
N SER A 177 -20.90 12.90 2.99
CA SER A 177 -21.73 13.17 1.82
C SER A 177 -23.00 13.93 2.17
N LYS A 178 -23.65 13.60 3.32
CA LYS A 178 -24.80 14.32 3.84
C LYS A 178 -24.45 15.76 4.24
N ALA A 179 -23.31 15.97 4.88
CA ALA A 179 -22.87 17.30 5.31
C ALA A 179 -22.52 18.22 4.12
N LYS A 180 -22.21 17.66 2.95
CA LYS A 180 -21.90 18.40 1.72
C LYS A 180 -23.11 18.60 0.81
N ALA A 181 -24.23 17.97 1.10
CA ALA A 181 -25.46 18.16 0.30
C ALA A 181 -25.96 19.61 0.45
N PRO A 182 -26.26 20.34 -0.63
CA PRO A 182 -26.85 21.67 -0.53
C PRO A 182 -28.23 21.57 0.15
N THR A 183 -28.47 22.43 1.14
CA THR A 183 -29.78 22.63 1.76
C THR A 183 -30.71 23.35 0.80
#